data_417c436d0a2bf7e699d088bfa04f87c2
#
_entry.id   417c436d0a2bf7e699d088bfa04f87c2
#
_cell.length_a   1.000
_cell.length_b   1.000
_cell.length_c   1.000
_cell.angle_alpha   90.00
_cell.angle_beta   90.00
_cell.angle_gamma   90.00
#
_symmetry.space_group_name_H-M   'P 1'
#
loop_
_entity.id
_entity.type
_entity.pdbx_description
1 polymer ?
#
loop_
_entity_poly.entity_id
_entity_poly.type
_entity_poly.pdbx_seq_one_letter_code
_entity_poly.pdbx_strand_id
1 'polypeptide(L)'
;MAVVDQRWSEGPVRTPPPPGFDRQPPQDQAAEQSVLGGMLMSKDAVADVLEALTSADFYRPAHALIFDAILDLYSRGEPADTVTVAAELDKSGSLGRIGGAVYLHTLMATVPTAANAAFYAQIVAEKAILRRLVEAGTRIVQLGYGGNDGEMGGGEVDEIVDRAQAELYDVTERRTSEDYVVLEELLQPTMDEIDAIAAQGGQSKGVPTGFADLDSLTNGLHPGQMIIVAARPGIGKALALDTPLVTPTGWTTMGQVVAGDQLIGADGRPTMVLAVTDVLTDRPCFEVEFSDGEVIVADAEHQWRTWDAAQRDELETVRGGRFGWPATARIAGGDGPSPRTTAELADSVYRGSRFNHAIPTCAPLVAADQSLPLDPWVLGFLLGCADRGADRGADRGADQESDGGVAPRVVHCAASDREWVMKEFDRLGCHVLVGARADRFELDGLEDGWLELDLHRRLRVPSAYLRGSAEQRLALVQGLMDCAGDVDRHGRYRWSTSTIELAHGIRELLSAQGCATTMQRRYLSHEGHPRPPVWEIAVRSRTGLARMPRKVCSADARWHRDHETHFVVDVRPVPSVPVRCVQV
;
A
#
# COMPACT_ATOMS: atom_id res chain seq x y z
N MET A 1 27.35 -66.75 -12.53
CA MET A 1 27.94 -65.47 -12.11
C MET A 1 26.79 -64.49 -11.92
N ALA A 2 26.37 -64.31 -10.66
CA ALA A 2 25.28 -63.42 -10.31
C ALA A 2 25.88 -62.06 -9.91
N VAL A 3 25.41 -61.01 -10.56
CA VAL A 3 25.73 -59.63 -10.20
C VAL A 3 24.67 -59.17 -9.22
N VAL A 4 25.08 -58.88 -8.00
CA VAL A 4 24.26 -58.35 -6.91
C VAL A 4 24.15 -56.84 -7.07
N ASP A 5 22.92 -56.35 -7.31
CA ASP A 5 22.56 -54.95 -7.38
C ASP A 5 22.34 -54.40 -5.95
N GLN A 6 23.31 -53.67 -5.43
CA GLN A 6 23.19 -52.96 -4.15
C GLN A 6 22.59 -51.58 -4.36
N ARG A 7 21.27 -51.47 -4.17
CA ARG A 7 20.61 -50.15 -4.00
C ARG A 7 20.80 -49.69 -2.57
N TRP A 8 21.60 -48.64 -2.42
CA TRP A 8 21.66 -47.87 -1.18
C TRP A 8 20.35 -47.06 -1.02
N SER A 9 19.59 -47.40 -0.01
CA SER A 9 18.46 -46.58 0.46
C SER A 9 19.03 -45.39 1.25
N GLU A 10 19.02 -44.21 0.66
CA GLU A 10 19.24 -42.98 1.41
C GLU A 10 18.07 -42.77 2.38
N GLY A 11 18.35 -42.91 3.67
CA GLY A 11 17.43 -42.51 4.72
C GLY A 11 17.22 -41.00 4.75
N PRO A 12 16.12 -40.50 5.32
CA PRO A 12 15.83 -39.07 5.34
C PRO A 12 16.97 -38.33 6.02
N VAL A 13 17.51 -37.34 5.30
CA VAL A 13 18.51 -36.37 5.81
C VAL A 13 17.87 -35.68 7.02
N ARG A 14 18.30 -36.04 8.21
CA ARG A 14 17.98 -35.28 9.42
C ARG A 14 18.68 -33.93 9.33
N THR A 15 17.95 -32.88 8.99
CA THR A 15 18.38 -31.50 9.23
C THR A 15 18.74 -31.35 10.70
N PRO A 16 19.96 -30.90 11.05
CA PRO A 16 20.29 -30.58 12.44
C PRO A 16 19.28 -29.57 12.98
N PRO A 17 18.83 -29.71 14.23
CA PRO A 17 17.96 -28.69 14.84
C PRO A 17 18.67 -27.35 14.78
N PRO A 18 17.93 -26.23 14.63
CA PRO A 18 18.52 -24.90 14.65
C PRO A 18 19.31 -24.74 15.97
N PRO A 19 20.45 -24.02 15.97
CA PRO A 19 21.25 -23.84 17.16
C PRO A 19 20.36 -23.27 18.26
N GLY A 20 20.13 -24.05 19.32
CA GLY A 20 19.42 -23.61 20.51
C GLY A 20 20.10 -22.35 21.02
N PHE A 21 19.31 -21.39 21.53
CA PHE A 21 19.77 -20.18 22.18
C PHE A 21 20.41 -20.51 23.54
N ASP A 22 21.48 -21.29 23.51
CA ASP A 22 22.30 -21.61 24.69
C ASP A 22 23.39 -20.54 24.88
N ARG A 23 23.00 -19.26 24.67
CA ARG A 23 23.86 -18.11 24.94
C ARG A 23 23.59 -17.62 26.35
N GLN A 24 24.67 -17.53 27.13
CA GLN A 24 24.58 -16.88 28.44
C GLN A 24 24.05 -15.45 28.27
N PRO A 25 23.10 -15.00 29.11
CA PRO A 25 22.60 -13.62 29.07
C PRO A 25 23.75 -12.63 29.15
N PRO A 26 23.64 -11.46 28.50
CA PRO A 26 24.67 -10.42 28.56
C PRO A 26 24.98 -10.03 30.02
N GLN A 27 26.24 -10.21 30.43
CA GLN A 27 26.71 -9.95 31.79
C GLN A 27 28.18 -9.54 31.80
N ASP A 28 28.60 -8.81 32.83
CA ASP A 28 29.98 -8.56 33.14
C ASP A 28 30.19 -8.61 34.67
N GLN A 29 30.54 -9.79 35.17
CA GLN A 29 30.69 -10.00 36.59
C GLN A 29 31.88 -9.22 37.19
N ALA A 30 32.93 -8.95 36.41
CA ALA A 30 34.06 -8.18 36.88
C ALA A 30 33.69 -6.70 37.05
N ALA A 31 32.88 -6.17 36.12
CA ALA A 31 32.33 -4.81 36.26
C ALA A 31 31.40 -4.70 37.48
N GLU A 32 30.48 -5.64 37.70
CA GLU A 32 29.60 -5.67 38.87
C GLU A 32 30.38 -5.70 40.19
N GLN A 33 31.42 -6.54 40.28
CA GLN A 33 32.27 -6.62 41.45
C GLN A 33 33.03 -5.31 41.68
N SER A 34 33.48 -4.65 40.60
CA SER A 34 34.20 -3.39 40.65
C SER A 34 33.31 -2.24 41.09
N VAL A 35 32.05 -2.21 40.66
CA VAL A 35 31.03 -1.25 41.12
C VAL A 35 30.83 -1.38 42.60
N LEU A 36 30.49 -2.56 43.11
CA LEU A 36 30.20 -2.80 44.52
C LEU A 36 31.43 -2.56 45.39
N GLY A 37 32.61 -2.97 44.95
CA GLY A 37 33.86 -2.72 45.64
C GLY A 37 34.17 -1.21 45.73
N GLY A 38 33.92 -0.42 44.69
CA GLY A 38 34.04 1.03 44.68
C GLY A 38 33.08 1.72 45.67
N MET A 39 31.81 1.27 45.70
CA MET A 39 30.78 1.75 46.65
C MET A 39 31.14 1.48 48.10
N LEU A 40 31.76 0.31 48.40
CA LEU A 40 32.22 -0.03 49.76
C LEU A 40 33.44 0.80 50.19
N MET A 41 34.14 1.46 49.27
CA MET A 41 35.35 2.25 49.55
C MET A 41 35.09 3.76 49.68
N SER A 42 34.05 4.28 49.00
CA SER A 42 33.82 5.73 48.95
C SER A 42 32.32 6.06 48.91
N LYS A 43 31.91 7.05 49.72
CA LYS A 43 30.56 7.58 49.73
C LYS A 43 30.23 8.34 48.44
N ASP A 44 31.20 8.99 47.82
CA ASP A 44 31.02 9.69 46.54
C ASP A 44 30.77 8.68 45.39
N ALA A 45 31.50 7.53 45.41
CA ALA A 45 31.25 6.45 44.46
C ALA A 45 29.82 5.86 44.58
N VAL A 46 29.22 5.87 45.79
CA VAL A 46 27.81 5.46 45.96
C VAL A 46 26.89 6.44 45.25
N ALA A 47 27.10 7.75 45.39
CA ALA A 47 26.31 8.76 44.72
C ALA A 47 26.38 8.62 43.20
N ASP A 48 27.59 8.54 42.65
CA ASP A 48 27.82 8.40 41.19
C ASP A 48 27.17 7.13 40.59
N VAL A 49 27.23 6.02 41.35
CA VAL A 49 26.64 4.74 40.87
C VAL A 49 25.10 4.76 40.91
N LEU A 50 24.52 5.45 41.92
CA LEU A 50 23.05 5.57 42.05
C LEU A 50 22.41 6.36 40.90
N GLU A 51 23.17 7.24 40.25
CA GLU A 51 22.69 7.94 39.04
C GLU A 51 22.55 6.98 37.82
N ALA A 52 23.35 5.90 37.81
CA ALA A 52 23.44 4.99 36.63
C ALA A 52 22.74 3.65 36.81
N LEU A 53 22.65 3.12 38.04
CA LEU A 53 22.21 1.76 38.33
C LEU A 53 21.11 1.65 39.35
N THR A 54 20.30 0.60 39.15
CA THR A 54 19.34 0.08 40.15
C THR A 54 19.71 -1.35 40.53
N SER A 55 19.13 -1.90 41.60
CA SER A 55 19.38 -3.30 42.02
C SER A 55 19.01 -4.33 40.93
N ALA A 56 18.01 -4.02 40.10
CA ALA A 56 17.56 -4.88 39.00
C ALA A 56 18.59 -4.97 37.85
N ASP A 57 19.57 -4.07 37.77
CA ASP A 57 20.58 -4.06 36.73
C ASP A 57 21.73 -5.03 36.97
N PHE A 58 21.80 -5.63 38.16
CA PHE A 58 22.81 -6.66 38.47
C PHE A 58 22.38 -8.05 37.95
N TYR A 59 23.30 -8.76 37.32
CA TYR A 59 23.06 -10.12 36.86
C TYR A 59 23.02 -11.14 38.00
N ARG A 60 23.95 -10.96 38.99
CA ARG A 60 24.00 -11.85 40.17
C ARG A 60 23.06 -11.38 41.27
N PRO A 61 22.10 -12.23 41.70
CA PRO A 61 21.20 -11.86 42.80
C PRO A 61 21.94 -11.49 44.11
N ALA A 62 23.13 -12.07 44.34
CA ALA A 62 23.98 -11.70 45.47
C ALA A 62 24.48 -10.24 45.37
N HIS A 63 24.78 -9.76 44.17
CA HIS A 63 25.24 -8.39 43.95
C HIS A 63 24.09 -7.38 44.14
N ALA A 64 22.89 -7.71 43.67
CA ALA A 64 21.69 -6.91 43.93
C ALA A 64 21.42 -6.74 45.44
N LEU A 65 21.52 -7.84 46.22
CA LEU A 65 21.36 -7.78 47.68
C LEU A 65 22.40 -6.90 48.35
N ILE A 66 23.67 -6.93 47.91
CA ILE A 66 24.73 -6.07 48.45
C ILE A 66 24.46 -4.61 48.10
N PHE A 67 24.04 -4.35 46.86
CA PHE A 67 23.69 -3.01 46.39
C PHE A 67 22.55 -2.42 47.23
N ASP A 68 21.46 -3.17 47.43
CA ASP A 68 20.32 -2.75 48.24
C ASP A 68 20.74 -2.44 49.69
N ALA A 69 21.60 -3.27 50.32
CA ALA A 69 22.11 -3.03 51.65
C ALA A 69 22.99 -1.76 51.74
N ILE A 70 23.80 -1.48 50.72
CA ILE A 70 24.58 -0.24 50.61
C ILE A 70 23.64 0.96 50.49
N LEU A 71 22.60 0.87 49.66
CA LEU A 71 21.61 1.92 49.43
C LEU A 71 20.83 2.23 50.72
N ASP A 72 20.41 1.20 51.48
CA ASP A 72 19.72 1.35 52.75
C ASP A 72 20.56 2.10 53.78
N LEU A 73 21.84 1.75 53.91
CA LEU A 73 22.78 2.44 54.78
C LEU A 73 23.02 3.89 54.35
N TYR A 74 23.24 4.10 53.04
CA TYR A 74 23.46 5.42 52.46
C TYR A 74 22.25 6.34 52.67
N SER A 75 21.03 5.84 52.48
CA SER A 75 19.78 6.61 52.68
C SER A 75 19.57 7.05 54.13
N ARG A 76 20.08 6.27 55.10
CA ARG A 76 20.07 6.62 56.53
C ARG A 76 21.24 7.51 56.94
N GLY A 77 22.15 7.83 56.00
CA GLY A 77 23.35 8.61 56.29
C GLY A 77 24.43 7.82 57.03
N GLU A 78 24.30 6.50 57.14
CA GLU A 78 25.25 5.61 57.82
C GLU A 78 26.41 5.24 56.87
N PRO A 79 27.61 4.94 57.40
CA PRO A 79 28.73 4.51 56.56
C PRO A 79 28.42 3.15 55.94
N ALA A 80 28.69 2.99 54.63
CA ALA A 80 28.46 1.78 53.87
C ALA A 80 29.79 1.03 53.61
N ASP A 81 30.45 0.61 54.67
CA ASP A 81 31.68 -0.17 54.61
C ASP A 81 31.41 -1.69 54.77
N THR A 82 32.45 -2.51 54.61
CA THR A 82 32.32 -3.98 54.69
C THR A 82 31.76 -4.49 56.00
N VAL A 83 31.92 -3.76 57.11
CA VAL A 83 31.44 -4.18 58.44
C VAL A 83 29.97 -3.82 58.62
N THR A 84 29.59 -2.61 58.24
CA THR A 84 28.20 -2.12 58.36
C THR A 84 27.28 -2.82 57.37
N VAL A 85 27.73 -3.06 56.12
CA VAL A 85 26.98 -3.82 55.10
C VAL A 85 26.83 -5.27 55.53
N ALA A 86 27.88 -5.91 56.11
CA ALA A 86 27.75 -7.28 56.62
C ALA A 86 26.71 -7.36 57.77
N ALA A 87 26.70 -6.37 58.70
CA ALA A 87 25.73 -6.32 59.77
C ALA A 87 24.29 -6.12 59.26
N GLU A 88 24.08 -5.28 58.22
CA GLU A 88 22.76 -5.07 57.61
C GLU A 88 22.27 -6.30 56.90
N LEU A 89 23.13 -6.98 56.13
CA LEU A 89 22.82 -8.26 55.48
C LEU A 89 22.58 -9.41 56.46
N ASP A 90 23.19 -9.39 57.63
CA ASP A 90 22.94 -10.38 58.69
C ASP A 90 21.56 -10.15 59.34
N LYS A 91 21.19 -8.89 59.63
CA LYS A 91 19.85 -8.54 60.10
C LYS A 91 18.73 -8.98 59.15
N SER A 92 18.96 -8.84 57.82
CA SER A 92 18.02 -9.29 56.78
C SER A 92 18.08 -10.79 56.54
N GLY A 93 18.98 -11.55 57.17
CA GLY A 93 19.19 -12.97 56.94
C GLY A 93 19.81 -13.31 55.59
N SER A 94 20.36 -12.31 54.88
CA SER A 94 20.87 -12.44 53.50
C SER A 94 22.39 -12.68 53.44
N LEU A 95 23.11 -12.54 54.54
CA LEU A 95 24.57 -12.62 54.60
C LEU A 95 25.10 -13.98 54.08
N GLY A 96 24.41 -15.09 54.37
CA GLY A 96 24.78 -16.42 53.89
C GLY A 96 24.60 -16.57 52.37
N ARG A 97 23.62 -15.89 51.78
CA ARG A 97 23.30 -15.91 50.35
C ARG A 97 24.32 -15.23 49.46
N ILE A 98 25.03 -14.25 50.01
CA ILE A 98 26.09 -13.51 49.31
C ILE A 98 27.45 -14.18 49.39
N GLY A 99 27.63 -15.21 50.23
CA GLY A 99 28.91 -15.86 50.48
C GLY A 99 29.62 -15.40 51.75
N GLY A 100 28.90 -14.75 52.68
CA GLY A 100 29.40 -14.30 53.96
C GLY A 100 30.22 -13.00 53.88
N ALA A 101 30.66 -12.47 55.03
CA ALA A 101 31.44 -11.24 55.12
C ALA A 101 32.77 -11.28 54.32
N VAL A 102 33.34 -12.47 54.12
CA VAL A 102 34.58 -12.66 53.37
C VAL A 102 34.41 -12.19 51.90
N TYR A 103 33.22 -12.35 51.32
CA TYR A 103 32.96 -11.92 49.95
C TYR A 103 32.98 -10.40 49.80
N LEU A 104 32.49 -9.63 50.82
CA LEU A 104 32.56 -8.17 50.82
C LEU A 104 34.01 -7.66 50.84
N HIS A 105 34.87 -8.33 51.60
CA HIS A 105 36.31 -8.03 51.60
C HIS A 105 36.95 -8.36 50.24
N THR A 106 36.51 -9.43 49.56
CA THR A 106 36.98 -9.77 48.24
C THR A 106 36.58 -8.71 47.20
N LEU A 107 35.34 -8.18 47.28
CA LEU A 107 34.88 -7.12 46.39
C LEU A 107 35.73 -5.86 46.53
N MET A 108 36.00 -5.44 47.78
CA MET A 108 36.85 -4.28 48.03
C MET A 108 38.30 -4.50 47.56
N ALA A 109 38.83 -5.69 47.74
CA ALA A 109 40.20 -6.01 47.30
C ALA A 109 40.37 -6.11 45.77
N THR A 110 39.28 -6.29 45.02
CA THR A 110 39.30 -6.42 43.57
C THR A 110 39.44 -5.06 42.88
N VAL A 111 39.11 -3.95 43.56
CA VAL A 111 39.08 -2.60 42.97
C VAL A 111 40.31 -1.81 43.39
N PRO A 112 41.13 -1.34 42.47
CA PRO A 112 42.32 -0.54 42.77
C PRO A 112 41.98 0.88 43.26
N THR A 113 40.88 1.45 42.81
CA THR A 113 40.44 2.82 43.17
C THR A 113 38.93 2.97 43.02
N ALA A 114 38.29 3.67 43.95
CA ALA A 114 36.87 4.00 43.93
C ALA A 114 36.51 5.01 42.81
N ALA A 115 37.46 5.78 42.32
CA ALA A 115 37.24 6.84 41.34
C ALA A 115 36.66 6.36 39.98
N ASN A 116 36.79 5.09 39.67
CA ASN A 116 36.29 4.51 38.41
C ASN A 116 34.92 3.81 38.56
N ALA A 117 34.27 3.93 39.70
CA ALA A 117 32.98 3.24 39.97
C ALA A 117 31.88 3.63 38.95
N ALA A 118 31.78 4.91 38.61
CA ALA A 118 30.84 5.40 37.58
C ALA A 118 31.07 4.78 36.20
N PHE A 119 32.35 4.63 35.80
CA PHE A 119 32.67 3.98 34.53
C PHE A 119 32.26 2.48 34.48
N TYR A 120 32.51 1.77 35.56
CA TYR A 120 32.07 0.38 35.68
C TYR A 120 30.54 0.28 35.76
N ALA A 121 29.87 1.24 36.38
CA ALA A 121 28.42 1.31 36.42
C ALA A 121 27.80 1.43 35.00
N GLN A 122 28.39 2.21 34.11
CA GLN A 122 27.94 2.30 32.74
C GLN A 122 28.05 0.97 32.02
N ILE A 123 29.13 0.20 32.21
CA ILE A 123 29.29 -1.15 31.62
C ILE A 123 28.18 -2.08 32.13
N VAL A 124 27.87 -2.05 33.42
CA VAL A 124 26.78 -2.86 33.99
C VAL A 124 25.42 -2.45 33.41
N ALA A 125 25.15 -1.15 33.29
CA ALA A 125 23.92 -0.61 32.71
C ALA A 125 23.72 -1.05 31.23
N GLU A 126 24.80 -0.98 30.44
CA GLU A 126 24.75 -1.47 29.04
C GLU A 126 24.39 -2.96 28.96
N LYS A 127 25.01 -3.79 29.81
CA LYS A 127 24.69 -5.23 29.85
C LYS A 127 23.29 -5.50 30.36
N ALA A 128 22.79 -4.70 31.30
CA ALA A 128 21.42 -4.78 31.79
C ALA A 128 20.38 -4.44 30.71
N ILE A 129 20.63 -3.40 29.90
CA ILE A 129 19.77 -3.04 28.76
C ILE A 129 19.72 -4.18 27.75
N LEU A 130 20.88 -4.73 27.38
CA LEU A 130 20.93 -5.86 26.46
C LEU A 130 20.19 -7.10 27.00
N ARG A 131 20.26 -7.35 28.31
CA ARG A 131 19.54 -8.43 28.98
C ARG A 131 18.02 -8.22 28.90
N ARG A 132 17.54 -7.01 29.26
CA ARG A 132 16.13 -6.64 29.13
C ARG A 132 15.62 -6.78 27.69
N LEU A 133 16.44 -6.41 26.70
CA LEU A 133 16.10 -6.57 25.30
C LEU A 133 15.94 -8.05 24.91
N VAL A 134 16.81 -8.94 25.41
CA VAL A 134 16.70 -10.39 25.18
C VAL A 134 15.44 -10.95 25.86
N GLU A 135 15.13 -10.51 27.07
CA GLU A 135 13.93 -10.92 27.81
C GLU A 135 12.64 -10.44 27.14
N ALA A 136 12.60 -9.15 26.71
CA ALA A 136 11.48 -8.60 25.95
C ALA A 136 11.29 -9.36 24.62
N GLY A 137 12.38 -9.61 23.89
CA GLY A 137 12.34 -10.40 22.67
C GLY A 137 11.80 -11.82 22.91
N THR A 138 12.17 -12.46 24.01
CA THR A 138 11.66 -13.78 24.36
C THR A 138 10.16 -13.74 24.69
N ARG A 139 9.69 -12.71 25.42
CA ARG A 139 8.26 -12.51 25.70
C ARG A 139 7.48 -12.22 24.41
N ILE A 140 8.02 -11.40 23.51
CA ILE A 140 7.39 -11.12 22.21
C ILE A 140 7.26 -12.40 21.37
N VAL A 141 8.28 -13.26 21.36
CA VAL A 141 8.22 -14.58 20.70
C VAL A 141 7.13 -15.45 21.32
N GLN A 142 7.03 -15.47 22.67
CA GLN A 142 5.98 -16.22 23.36
C GLN A 142 4.58 -15.69 23.06
N LEU A 143 4.39 -14.37 22.98
CA LEU A 143 3.13 -13.75 22.58
C LEU A 143 2.74 -14.17 21.17
N GLY A 144 3.69 -14.21 20.24
CA GLY A 144 3.45 -14.62 18.85
C GLY A 144 3.07 -16.10 18.70
N TYR A 145 3.66 -17.00 19.49
CA TYR A 145 3.31 -18.42 19.48
C TYR A 145 2.08 -18.73 20.34
N GLY A 146 1.84 -18.02 21.44
CA GLY A 146 0.70 -18.25 22.33
C GLY A 146 -0.66 -17.85 21.76
N GLY A 147 -0.68 -17.02 20.71
CA GLY A 147 -1.90 -16.63 20.00
C GLY A 147 -2.55 -17.77 19.18
N ASN A 148 -1.89 -18.93 19.05
CA ASN A 148 -2.37 -20.05 18.23
C ASN A 148 -2.95 -21.23 19.03
N ASP A 149 -2.75 -21.26 20.35
CA ASP A 149 -3.26 -22.32 21.21
C ASP A 149 -4.51 -21.81 21.95
N GLY A 150 -5.68 -22.23 21.49
CA GLY A 150 -7.03 -21.80 21.91
C GLY A 150 -7.40 -22.02 23.40
N GLU A 151 -6.45 -22.10 24.33
CA GLU A 151 -6.68 -22.29 25.77
C GLU A 151 -6.27 -21.11 26.67
N MET A 152 -5.63 -20.06 26.14
CA MET A 152 -5.39 -18.82 26.91
C MET A 152 -5.77 -17.59 26.06
N GLY A 153 -7.02 -17.18 26.17
CA GLY A 153 -7.54 -15.87 25.82
C GLY A 153 -7.07 -15.35 24.45
N GLY A 154 -7.72 -15.80 23.36
CA GLY A 154 -7.53 -15.23 22.03
C GLY A 154 -7.87 -13.74 22.02
N GLY A 155 -6.89 -12.88 22.25
CA GLY A 155 -6.95 -11.49 21.92
C GLY A 155 -6.88 -11.34 20.38
N GLU A 156 -7.55 -10.33 19.88
CA GLU A 156 -7.43 -9.93 18.47
C GLU A 156 -5.94 -9.71 18.15
N VAL A 157 -5.53 -9.99 16.91
CA VAL A 157 -4.11 -9.86 16.49
C VAL A 157 -3.53 -8.48 16.85
N ASP A 158 -4.37 -7.45 16.78
CA ASP A 158 -4.00 -6.08 17.15
C ASP A 158 -3.64 -5.93 18.63
N GLU A 159 -4.33 -6.63 19.55
CA GLU A 159 -3.96 -6.63 20.98
C GLU A 159 -2.60 -7.32 21.23
N ILE A 160 -2.27 -8.36 20.48
CA ILE A 160 -0.96 -9.03 20.59
C ILE A 160 0.15 -8.11 20.10
N VAL A 161 -0.10 -7.38 19.01
CA VAL A 161 0.83 -6.38 18.47
C VAL A 161 1.04 -5.23 19.46
N ASP A 162 -0.03 -4.71 20.06
CA ASP A 162 0.05 -3.64 21.06
C ASP A 162 0.84 -4.07 22.30
N ARG A 163 0.62 -5.30 22.79
CA ARG A 163 1.42 -5.86 23.91
C ARG A 163 2.90 -6.03 23.54
N ALA A 164 3.19 -6.49 22.32
CA ALA A 164 4.57 -6.61 21.86
C ALA A 164 5.27 -5.25 21.74
N GLN A 165 4.55 -4.21 21.33
CA GLN A 165 5.05 -2.84 21.30
C GLN A 165 5.29 -2.29 22.71
N ALA A 166 4.39 -2.54 23.67
CA ALA A 166 4.54 -2.15 25.06
C ALA A 166 5.79 -2.80 25.70
N GLU A 167 6.03 -4.10 25.45
CA GLU A 167 7.24 -4.79 25.93
C GLU A 167 8.54 -4.18 25.40
N LEU A 168 8.54 -3.70 24.14
CA LEU A 168 9.69 -3.03 23.57
C LEU A 168 9.87 -1.62 24.12
N TYR A 169 8.76 -0.92 24.36
CA TYR A 169 8.75 0.43 24.92
C TYR A 169 9.32 0.46 26.34
N ASP A 170 8.93 -0.51 27.19
CA ASP A 170 9.44 -0.68 28.55
C ASP A 170 10.97 -0.82 28.63
N VAL A 171 11.61 -1.35 27.60
CA VAL A 171 13.08 -1.43 27.53
C VAL A 171 13.72 -0.06 27.33
N THR A 172 13.02 0.86 26.63
CA THR A 172 13.54 2.18 26.24
C THR A 172 13.17 3.30 27.23
N GLU A 173 12.04 3.18 27.91
CA GLU A 173 11.47 4.26 28.75
C GLU A 173 12.33 4.61 29.98
N ARG A 174 13.06 3.65 30.54
CA ARG A 174 13.93 3.88 31.71
C ARG A 174 15.19 4.70 31.42
N ARG A 175 15.37 5.23 30.23
CA ARG A 175 16.45 6.17 29.88
C ARG A 175 16.16 7.63 30.25
N THR A 176 14.93 7.94 30.54
CA THR A 176 14.54 9.24 31.08
C THR A 176 14.52 9.16 32.59
N SER A 177 15.69 9.09 33.20
CA SER A 177 15.89 9.63 34.54
C SER A 177 15.43 11.09 34.45
N GLU A 178 14.55 11.48 35.34
CA GLU A 178 14.11 12.87 35.48
C GLU A 178 15.38 13.74 35.51
N ASP A 179 15.65 14.46 34.43
CA ASP A 179 16.72 15.45 34.34
C ASP A 179 16.31 16.62 35.28
N TYR A 180 16.58 16.47 36.57
CA TYR A 180 16.58 17.59 37.46
C TYR A 180 17.82 18.43 37.14
N VAL A 181 17.65 19.42 36.28
CA VAL A 181 18.69 20.42 36.05
C VAL A 181 18.65 21.42 37.18
N VAL A 182 19.79 21.70 37.79
CA VAL A 182 19.90 22.69 38.86
C VAL A 182 19.43 24.04 38.30
N LEU A 183 18.48 24.69 39.00
CA LEU A 183 17.88 25.94 38.54
C LEU A 183 18.93 27.01 38.18
N GLU A 184 20.06 27.03 38.89
CA GLU A 184 21.18 27.95 38.65
C GLU A 184 21.78 27.77 37.23
N GLU A 185 21.84 26.54 36.71
CA GLU A 185 22.35 26.25 35.36
C GLU A 185 21.37 26.67 34.27
N LEU A 186 20.06 26.71 34.58
CA LEU A 186 19.02 27.14 33.63
C LEU A 186 18.82 28.66 33.61
N LEU A 187 19.19 29.38 34.70
CA LEU A 187 18.93 30.82 34.79
C LEU A 187 19.68 31.62 33.74
N GLN A 188 20.96 31.35 33.52
CA GLN A 188 21.77 32.11 32.57
C GLN A 188 21.32 31.90 31.13
N PRO A 189 21.13 30.64 30.62
CA PRO A 189 20.58 30.41 29.29
C PRO A 189 19.19 31.04 29.07
N THR A 190 18.32 31.00 30.10
CA THR A 190 16.98 31.59 30.02
C THR A 190 17.05 33.13 29.96
N MET A 191 17.95 33.76 30.69
CA MET A 191 18.15 35.20 30.61
C MET A 191 18.72 35.62 29.26
N ASP A 192 19.69 34.84 28.71
CA ASP A 192 20.26 35.09 27.40
C ASP A 192 19.20 34.93 26.29
N GLU A 193 18.27 33.98 26.45
CA GLU A 193 17.15 33.78 25.55
C GLU A 193 16.14 34.94 25.62
N ILE A 194 15.81 35.40 26.81
CA ILE A 194 14.95 36.57 27.03
C ILE A 194 15.56 37.83 26.39
N ASP A 195 16.86 38.03 26.56
CA ASP A 195 17.58 39.16 25.99
C ASP A 195 17.62 39.06 24.45
N ALA A 196 17.81 37.86 23.89
CA ALA A 196 17.74 37.61 22.43
C ALA A 196 16.34 37.89 21.88
N ILE A 197 15.27 37.49 22.58
CA ILE A 197 13.88 37.77 22.23
C ILE A 197 13.60 39.27 22.26
N ALA A 198 14.09 39.95 23.31
CA ALA A 198 13.93 41.40 23.45
C ALA A 198 14.67 42.17 22.34
N ALA A 199 15.87 41.73 21.97
CA ALA A 199 16.66 42.33 20.89
C ALA A 199 16.03 42.12 19.50
N GLN A 200 15.21 41.07 19.30
CA GLN A 200 14.50 40.76 18.06
C GLN A 200 13.07 41.33 17.98
N GLY A 201 12.73 42.26 18.87
CA GLY A 201 11.42 42.92 18.90
C GLY A 201 10.33 42.17 19.64
N GLY A 202 10.71 41.27 20.57
CA GLY A 202 9.79 40.61 21.49
C GLY A 202 9.07 39.37 20.95
N GLN A 203 9.48 38.81 19.82
CA GLN A 203 8.91 37.59 19.25
C GLN A 203 9.97 36.47 19.17
N SER A 204 9.80 35.45 19.97
CA SER A 204 10.54 34.19 19.80
C SER A 204 9.96 33.45 18.59
N LYS A 205 10.68 33.40 17.48
CA LYS A 205 10.24 32.66 16.31
C LYS A 205 10.65 31.21 16.42
N GLY A 206 9.68 30.34 16.73
CA GLY A 206 9.82 28.89 16.53
C GLY A 206 10.00 28.52 15.05
N VAL A 207 10.07 27.23 14.75
CA VAL A 207 10.09 26.73 13.38
C VAL A 207 8.79 27.14 12.68
N PRO A 208 8.83 27.92 11.58
CA PRO A 208 7.62 28.36 10.92
C PRO A 208 6.91 27.19 10.25
N THR A 209 5.58 27.15 10.35
CA THR A 209 4.73 26.15 9.70
C THR A 209 4.52 26.45 8.22
N GLY A 210 4.74 27.71 7.81
CA GLY A 210 4.43 28.23 6.46
C GLY A 210 3.00 28.76 6.32
N PHE A 211 2.15 28.59 7.33
CA PHE A 211 0.80 29.18 7.40
C PHE A 211 0.85 30.47 8.20
N ALA A 212 0.82 31.63 7.53
CA ALA A 212 1.04 32.93 8.15
C ALA A 212 0.13 33.21 9.36
N ASP A 213 -1.15 32.84 9.28
CA ASP A 213 -2.11 33.02 10.35
C ASP A 213 -1.82 32.09 11.55
N LEU A 214 -1.42 30.84 11.27
CA LEU A 214 -1.04 29.88 12.30
C LEU A 214 0.26 30.33 12.98
N ASP A 215 1.25 30.71 12.19
CA ASP A 215 2.54 31.20 12.70
C ASP A 215 2.37 32.49 13.54
N SER A 216 1.39 33.36 13.19
CA SER A 216 1.08 34.54 14.00
C SER A 216 0.40 34.20 15.33
N LEU A 217 -0.37 33.10 15.39
CA LEU A 217 -1.05 32.62 16.60
C LEU A 217 -0.14 31.83 17.52
N THR A 218 0.71 30.95 16.94
CA THR A 218 1.57 30.04 17.71
C THR A 218 2.98 30.56 17.91
N ASN A 219 3.36 31.60 17.19
CA ASN A 219 4.73 32.13 17.10
C ASN A 219 5.74 31.09 16.55
N GLY A 220 5.24 30.14 15.72
CA GLY A 220 5.96 28.98 15.22
C GLY A 220 5.92 27.78 16.19
N LEU A 221 6.60 26.70 15.82
CA LEU A 221 6.69 25.46 16.59
C LEU A 221 7.94 25.49 17.48
N HIS A 222 7.77 25.33 18.81
CA HIS A 222 8.86 25.37 19.76
C HIS A 222 9.30 23.98 20.23
N PRO A 223 10.58 23.77 20.56
CA PRO A 223 11.06 22.53 21.15
C PRO A 223 10.31 22.15 22.42
N GLY A 224 10.06 20.87 22.63
CA GLY A 224 9.36 20.35 23.82
C GLY A 224 7.83 20.51 23.80
N GLN A 225 7.25 21.08 22.74
CA GLN A 225 5.79 21.16 22.58
C GLN A 225 5.26 19.96 21.78
N MET A 226 4.21 19.32 22.28
CA MET A 226 3.41 18.38 21.52
C MET A 226 2.25 19.12 20.87
N ILE A 227 2.23 19.18 19.54
CA ILE A 227 1.19 19.88 18.77
C ILE A 227 0.31 18.84 18.11
N ILE A 228 -0.96 18.81 18.47
CA ILE A 228 -1.96 17.91 17.90
C ILE A 228 -2.69 18.66 16.79
N VAL A 229 -2.50 18.24 15.54
CA VAL A 229 -3.22 18.75 14.40
C VAL A 229 -4.40 17.81 14.12
N ALA A 230 -5.62 18.26 14.41
CA ALA A 230 -6.84 17.52 14.13
C ALA A 230 -7.62 18.20 13.01
N ALA A 231 -8.02 17.42 12.01
CA ALA A 231 -8.89 17.88 10.93
C ALA A 231 -10.13 16.98 10.87
N ARG A 232 -11.27 17.55 10.48
CA ARG A 232 -12.45 16.73 10.18
C ARG A 232 -12.14 15.86 8.95
N PRO A 233 -12.56 14.59 8.91
CA PRO A 233 -12.46 13.77 7.71
C PRO A 233 -13.12 14.49 6.53
N GLY A 234 -12.44 14.52 5.37
CA GLY A 234 -13.02 15.03 4.13
C GLY A 234 -12.81 16.51 3.82
N ILE A 235 -12.11 17.28 4.65
CA ILE A 235 -11.69 18.63 4.26
C ILE A 235 -10.56 18.50 3.24
N GLY A 236 -10.79 19.03 2.01
CA GLY A 236 -9.78 19.08 0.94
C GLY A 236 -9.78 17.89 -0.03
N LYS A 237 -10.87 17.12 -0.18
CA LYS A 237 -10.95 15.98 -1.12
C LYS A 237 -12.26 15.93 -1.91
N ALA A 238 -12.95 17.05 -2.11
CA ALA A 238 -14.28 17.07 -2.67
C ALA A 238 -14.29 17.03 -4.21
N LEU A 239 -15.24 16.28 -4.76
CA LEU A 239 -15.53 16.17 -6.19
C LEU A 239 -16.97 16.63 -6.47
N ALA A 240 -17.26 17.00 -7.72
CA ALA A 240 -18.60 17.38 -8.14
C ALA A 240 -19.61 16.24 -7.90
N LEU A 241 -20.87 16.60 -7.60
CA LEU A 241 -21.91 15.62 -7.22
C LEU A 241 -22.26 14.62 -8.33
N ASP A 242 -22.04 14.97 -9.59
CA ASP A 242 -22.27 14.13 -10.76
C ASP A 242 -21.08 13.23 -11.10
N THR A 243 -19.93 13.36 -10.39
CA THR A 243 -18.76 12.51 -10.61
C THR A 243 -19.14 11.04 -10.41
N PRO A 244 -18.95 10.18 -11.44
CA PRO A 244 -19.30 8.79 -11.36
C PRO A 244 -18.32 8.00 -10.48
N LEU A 245 -18.85 7.12 -9.65
CA LEU A 245 -18.09 6.25 -8.75
C LEU A 245 -18.44 4.78 -9.05
N VAL A 246 -17.42 3.93 -9.08
CA VAL A 246 -17.57 2.49 -9.35
C VAL A 246 -17.96 1.77 -8.05
N THR A 247 -18.99 0.93 -8.12
CA THR A 247 -19.44 0.04 -7.04
C THR A 247 -19.28 -1.42 -7.44
N PRO A 248 -19.34 -2.37 -6.52
CA PRO A 248 -19.33 -3.80 -6.84
C PRO A 248 -20.47 -4.23 -7.79
N THR A 249 -21.60 -3.52 -7.76
CA THR A 249 -22.81 -3.87 -8.53
C THR A 249 -23.04 -2.98 -9.76
N GLY A 250 -22.30 -1.90 -9.92
CA GLY A 250 -22.51 -0.97 -11.04
C GLY A 250 -21.85 0.39 -10.81
N TRP A 251 -22.59 1.45 -11.02
CA TRP A 251 -22.16 2.83 -10.88
C TRP A 251 -23.09 3.60 -9.94
N THR A 252 -22.51 4.51 -9.20
CA THR A 252 -23.21 5.56 -8.44
C THR A 252 -22.56 6.91 -8.74
N THR A 253 -23.03 7.98 -8.10
CA THR A 253 -22.38 9.29 -8.21
C THR A 253 -21.98 9.79 -6.84
N MET A 254 -21.05 10.75 -6.79
CA MET A 254 -20.61 11.40 -5.56
C MET A 254 -21.79 11.97 -4.75
N GLY A 255 -22.84 12.44 -5.42
CA GLY A 255 -24.04 12.97 -4.77
C GLY A 255 -24.97 11.92 -4.18
N GLN A 256 -24.95 10.69 -4.69
CA GLN A 256 -25.87 9.61 -4.28
C GLN A 256 -25.27 8.68 -3.23
N VAL A 257 -23.93 8.61 -3.14
CA VAL A 257 -23.24 7.71 -2.20
C VAL A 257 -23.56 8.09 -0.76
N VAL A 258 -23.73 7.07 0.11
CA VAL A 258 -24.00 7.24 1.54
C VAL A 258 -23.03 6.38 2.37
N ALA A 259 -22.89 6.69 3.65
CA ALA A 259 -22.10 5.87 4.58
C ALA A 259 -22.68 4.45 4.66
N GLY A 260 -21.82 3.45 4.58
CA GLY A 260 -22.18 2.03 4.50
C GLY A 260 -22.20 1.47 3.08
N ASP A 261 -22.19 2.30 2.04
CA ASP A 261 -22.02 1.84 0.66
C ASP A 261 -20.62 1.27 0.44
N GLN A 262 -20.48 0.46 -0.62
CA GLN A 262 -19.19 -0.04 -1.06
C GLN A 262 -18.77 0.61 -2.39
N LEU A 263 -17.56 1.15 -2.42
CA LEU A 263 -16.87 1.64 -3.62
C LEU A 263 -15.71 0.73 -3.97
N ILE A 264 -15.22 0.81 -5.20
CA ILE A 264 -14.01 0.09 -5.60
C ILE A 264 -12.78 0.95 -5.34
N GLY A 265 -11.88 0.43 -4.52
CA GLY A 265 -10.59 1.08 -4.22
C GLY A 265 -9.56 0.94 -5.34
N ALA A 266 -8.42 1.62 -5.20
CA ALA A 266 -7.31 1.57 -6.15
C ALA A 266 -6.68 0.17 -6.29
N ASP A 267 -6.86 -0.70 -5.31
CA ASP A 267 -6.45 -2.11 -5.31
C ASP A 267 -7.44 -3.04 -6.04
N GLY A 268 -8.51 -2.49 -6.60
CA GLY A 268 -9.56 -3.23 -7.30
C GLY A 268 -10.56 -3.95 -6.38
N ARG A 269 -10.50 -3.73 -5.07
CA ARG A 269 -11.37 -4.38 -4.08
C ARG A 269 -12.47 -3.46 -3.58
N PRO A 270 -13.59 -4.03 -3.15
CA PRO A 270 -14.62 -3.26 -2.46
C PRO A 270 -14.09 -2.66 -1.15
N THR A 271 -14.32 -1.37 -0.95
CA THR A 271 -13.97 -0.62 0.26
C THR A 271 -15.22 0.08 0.78
N MET A 272 -15.47 0.01 2.09
CA MET A 272 -16.65 0.59 2.72
C MET A 272 -16.54 2.10 2.85
N VAL A 273 -17.60 2.82 2.55
CA VAL A 273 -17.71 4.26 2.81
C VAL A 273 -18.02 4.46 4.29
N LEU A 274 -17.06 5.00 5.03
CA LEU A 274 -17.15 5.23 6.47
C LEU A 274 -17.96 6.49 6.79
N ALA A 275 -17.74 7.55 6.02
CA ALA A 275 -18.43 8.82 6.20
C ALA A 275 -18.56 9.58 4.88
N VAL A 276 -19.53 10.48 4.83
CA VAL A 276 -19.79 11.38 3.71
C VAL A 276 -19.97 12.77 4.27
N THR A 277 -19.38 13.81 3.66
CA THR A 277 -19.56 15.18 4.11
C THR A 277 -20.91 15.74 3.67
N ASP A 278 -21.31 16.86 4.24
CA ASP A 278 -22.35 17.71 3.66
C ASP A 278 -21.90 18.21 2.28
N VAL A 279 -22.88 18.65 1.48
CA VAL A 279 -22.60 19.29 0.19
C VAL A 279 -21.96 20.65 0.44
N LEU A 280 -20.78 20.85 -0.13
CA LEU A 280 -20.03 22.09 -0.05
C LEU A 280 -20.32 22.94 -1.30
N THR A 281 -20.61 24.22 -1.10
CA THR A 281 -20.85 25.21 -2.14
C THR A 281 -19.80 26.34 -2.03
N ASP A 282 -19.72 27.16 -3.07
CA ASP A 282 -18.86 28.34 -3.12
C ASP A 282 -17.34 28.03 -2.96
N ARG A 283 -16.95 26.83 -3.38
CA ARG A 283 -15.55 26.38 -3.40
C ARG A 283 -14.91 26.65 -4.76
N PRO A 284 -13.62 27.02 -4.82
CA PRO A 284 -12.89 27.07 -6.08
C PRO A 284 -12.84 25.69 -6.72
N CYS A 285 -13.33 25.56 -7.95
CA CYS A 285 -13.40 24.30 -8.67
C CYS A 285 -12.57 24.35 -9.96
N PHE A 286 -12.07 23.21 -10.37
CA PHE A 286 -11.29 23.04 -11.59
C PHE A 286 -11.78 21.82 -12.36
N GLU A 287 -11.81 21.94 -13.68
CA GLU A 287 -11.85 20.79 -14.59
C GLU A 287 -10.46 20.23 -14.77
N VAL A 288 -10.30 18.95 -14.47
CA VAL A 288 -9.08 18.17 -14.70
C VAL A 288 -9.33 17.23 -15.87
N GLU A 289 -8.63 17.46 -16.97
CA GLU A 289 -8.71 16.65 -18.20
C GLU A 289 -7.56 15.64 -18.24
N PHE A 290 -7.89 14.39 -18.57
CA PHE A 290 -6.92 13.29 -18.63
C PHE A 290 -6.64 12.85 -20.07
N SER A 291 -5.52 12.14 -20.26
CA SER A 291 -5.05 11.67 -21.58
C SER A 291 -5.98 10.69 -22.29
N ASP A 292 -6.96 10.15 -21.62
CA ASP A 292 -8.02 9.30 -22.19
C ASP A 292 -9.28 10.07 -22.60
N GLY A 293 -9.28 11.40 -22.36
CA GLY A 293 -10.38 12.31 -22.66
C GLY A 293 -11.43 12.41 -21.56
N GLU A 294 -11.21 11.76 -20.40
CA GLU A 294 -12.07 11.96 -19.23
C GLU A 294 -11.83 13.33 -18.62
N VAL A 295 -12.90 13.91 -18.06
CA VAL A 295 -12.89 15.19 -17.36
C VAL A 295 -13.55 15.02 -16.01
N ILE A 296 -12.87 15.42 -14.96
CA ILE A 296 -13.39 15.40 -13.59
C ILE A 296 -13.36 16.81 -13.02
N VAL A 297 -14.49 17.25 -12.46
CA VAL A 297 -14.55 18.52 -11.73
C VAL A 297 -14.24 18.28 -10.26
N ALA A 298 -13.20 18.93 -9.78
CA ALA A 298 -12.68 18.79 -8.43
C ALA A 298 -12.51 20.14 -7.73
N ASP A 299 -12.65 20.12 -6.40
CA ASP A 299 -12.27 21.25 -5.54
C ASP A 299 -10.77 21.53 -5.64
N ALA A 300 -10.35 22.78 -5.44
CA ALA A 300 -8.95 23.21 -5.46
C ALA A 300 -8.05 22.38 -4.52
N GLU A 301 -8.58 22.00 -3.37
CA GLU A 301 -7.89 21.23 -2.33
C GLU A 301 -7.96 19.72 -2.55
N HIS A 302 -8.69 19.22 -3.57
CA HIS A 302 -8.78 17.79 -3.84
C HIS A 302 -7.40 17.20 -4.13
N GLN A 303 -7.08 16.08 -3.48
CA GLN A 303 -5.76 15.45 -3.56
C GLN A 303 -5.73 14.33 -4.59
N TRP A 304 -4.78 14.41 -5.50
CA TRP A 304 -4.45 13.42 -6.51
C TRP A 304 -3.14 12.75 -6.19
N ARG A 305 -3.07 11.44 -6.23
CA ARG A 305 -1.79 10.71 -6.12
C ARG A 305 -1.15 10.61 -7.48
N THR A 306 -0.09 11.37 -7.70
CA THR A 306 0.56 11.47 -9.01
C THR A 306 2.05 11.18 -8.94
N TRP A 307 2.57 10.64 -10.03
CA TRP A 307 4.00 10.64 -10.33
C TRP A 307 4.32 11.89 -11.14
N ASP A 308 5.23 12.73 -10.66
CA ASP A 308 5.73 13.83 -11.48
C ASP A 308 6.80 13.35 -12.48
N ALA A 309 7.17 14.20 -13.44
CA ALA A 309 8.12 13.83 -14.49
C ALA A 309 9.50 13.46 -13.93
N ALA A 310 9.94 14.08 -12.81
CA ALA A 310 11.22 13.75 -12.19
C ALA A 310 11.19 12.36 -11.54
N GLN A 311 10.14 12.07 -10.78
CA GLN A 311 9.95 10.75 -10.18
C GLN A 311 9.88 9.65 -11.24
N ARG A 312 9.21 9.90 -12.38
CA ARG A 312 9.15 8.93 -13.48
C ARG A 312 10.52 8.70 -14.12
N ASP A 313 11.29 9.78 -14.36
CA ASP A 313 12.64 9.69 -14.94
C ASP A 313 13.60 8.94 -13.99
N GLU A 314 13.49 9.16 -12.67
CA GLU A 314 14.28 8.45 -11.66
C GLU A 314 13.95 6.95 -11.64
N LEU A 315 12.67 6.59 -11.66
CA LEU A 315 12.22 5.20 -11.72
C LEU A 315 12.72 4.48 -12.98
N GLU A 316 12.83 5.18 -14.10
CA GLU A 316 13.40 4.65 -15.34
C GLU A 316 14.90 4.35 -15.20
N THR A 317 15.61 5.21 -14.50
CA THR A 317 17.07 5.09 -14.33
C THR A 317 17.43 3.93 -13.39
N VAL A 318 16.72 3.81 -12.27
CA VAL A 318 17.00 2.80 -11.22
C VAL A 318 16.72 1.37 -11.68
N ARG A 319 15.79 1.14 -12.60
CA ARG A 319 15.32 -0.21 -12.98
C ARG A 319 15.73 -0.71 -14.37
N GLY A 320 16.58 0.01 -15.08
CA GLY A 320 17.09 -0.46 -16.39
C GLY A 320 16.00 -0.75 -17.43
N GLY A 321 14.84 -0.07 -17.37
CA GLY A 321 13.84 -0.05 -18.42
C GLY A 321 12.96 -1.29 -18.60
N ARG A 322 13.03 -2.35 -17.77
CA ARG A 322 12.42 -3.67 -18.08
C ARG A 322 11.18 -4.08 -17.29
N PHE A 323 10.74 -3.33 -16.26
CA PHE A 323 9.58 -3.76 -15.43
C PHE A 323 8.56 -2.64 -15.25
N GLY A 324 7.26 -2.98 -15.40
CA GLY A 324 6.14 -2.10 -15.13
C GLY A 324 6.00 -1.69 -13.66
N TRP A 325 5.19 -0.69 -13.42
CA TRP A 325 4.93 -0.13 -12.10
C TRP A 325 3.88 -0.97 -11.37
N PRO A 326 4.16 -1.54 -10.20
CA PRO A 326 3.08 -1.95 -9.33
C PRO A 326 2.39 -0.68 -8.79
N ALA A 327 1.08 -0.68 -8.67
CA ALA A 327 0.29 0.41 -8.06
C ALA A 327 0.80 0.76 -6.64
N THR A 328 1.60 -0.13 -6.04
CA THR A 328 2.20 -0.05 -4.71
C THR A 328 3.73 0.06 -4.72
N ALA A 329 4.38 0.44 -5.86
CA ALA A 329 5.84 0.49 -5.91
C ALA A 329 6.39 1.53 -4.92
N ARG A 330 7.06 1.03 -3.89
CA ARG A 330 7.95 1.84 -3.06
C ARG A 330 9.30 1.96 -3.78
N ILE A 331 9.76 3.17 -4.01
CA ILE A 331 11.13 3.46 -4.42
C ILE A 331 12.02 3.19 -3.20
N ALA A 332 13.17 2.55 -3.38
CA ALA A 332 14.15 2.42 -2.30
C ALA A 332 14.62 3.84 -1.90
N GLY A 333 14.06 4.36 -0.81
CA GLY A 333 14.36 5.70 -0.27
C GLY A 333 13.36 6.80 -0.62
N GLY A 334 12.25 6.51 -1.35
CA GLY A 334 11.20 7.47 -1.68
C GLY A 334 9.79 6.89 -1.56
N ASP A 335 8.86 7.69 -1.12
CA ASP A 335 7.45 7.37 -1.07
C ASP A 335 6.89 7.14 -2.49
N GLY A 336 5.81 6.33 -2.59
CA GLY A 336 5.05 6.09 -3.85
C GLY A 336 4.60 7.40 -4.54
N PRO A 337 3.55 7.38 -5.39
CA PRO A 337 3.04 8.59 -6.01
C PRO A 337 2.70 9.64 -4.94
N SER A 338 3.20 10.85 -5.12
CA SER A 338 3.04 11.95 -4.15
C SER A 338 1.63 12.54 -4.23
N PRO A 339 1.00 12.91 -3.10
CA PRO A 339 -0.25 13.66 -3.14
C PRO A 339 0.01 15.10 -3.64
N ARG A 340 -0.83 15.58 -4.56
CA ARG A 340 -0.87 16.94 -5.07
C ARG A 340 -2.30 17.44 -5.04
N THR A 341 -2.51 18.70 -4.68
CA THR A 341 -3.83 19.33 -4.76
C THR A 341 -4.17 19.67 -6.21
N THR A 342 -5.46 19.86 -6.51
CA THR A 342 -5.89 20.30 -7.85
C THR A 342 -5.25 21.65 -8.23
N ALA A 343 -5.14 22.56 -7.27
CA ALA A 343 -4.46 23.83 -7.49
C ALA A 343 -2.98 23.67 -7.85
N GLU A 344 -2.25 22.80 -7.14
CA GLU A 344 -0.84 22.49 -7.47
C GLU A 344 -0.69 21.82 -8.84
N LEU A 345 -1.67 20.99 -9.25
CA LEU A 345 -1.68 20.42 -10.60
C LEU A 345 -1.86 21.51 -11.66
N ALA A 346 -2.75 22.48 -11.41
CA ALA A 346 -3.00 23.60 -12.33
C ALA A 346 -1.73 24.43 -12.58
N ASP A 347 -0.92 24.62 -11.53
CA ASP A 347 0.33 25.40 -11.62
C ASP A 347 1.46 24.64 -12.32
N SER A 348 1.35 23.33 -12.48
CA SER A 348 2.47 22.48 -12.91
C SER A 348 2.08 21.37 -13.89
N VAL A 349 1.08 21.58 -14.76
CA VAL A 349 0.62 20.60 -15.76
C VAL A 349 1.74 20.12 -16.68
N TYR A 350 2.66 21.02 -17.04
CA TYR A 350 3.76 20.74 -17.94
C TYR A 350 5.13 20.92 -17.29
N ARG A 351 6.07 20.03 -17.65
CA ARG A 351 7.50 20.20 -17.42
C ARG A 351 8.22 20.21 -18.78
N GLY A 352 8.57 21.42 -19.27
CA GLY A 352 9.03 21.58 -20.64
C GLY A 352 7.92 21.27 -21.64
N SER A 353 8.13 20.32 -22.54
CA SER A 353 7.14 19.88 -23.55
C SER A 353 6.37 18.59 -23.14
N ARG A 354 6.58 18.07 -21.94
CA ARG A 354 5.98 16.80 -21.45
C ARG A 354 4.93 17.08 -20.38
N PHE A 355 3.90 16.26 -20.35
CA PHE A 355 2.96 16.26 -19.21
C PHE A 355 3.70 15.90 -17.93
N ASN A 356 3.52 16.69 -16.90
CA ASN A 356 4.23 16.54 -15.64
C ASN A 356 3.63 15.45 -14.76
N HIS A 357 2.31 15.39 -14.67
CA HIS A 357 1.60 14.52 -13.73
C HIS A 357 1.01 13.30 -14.40
N ALA A 358 1.27 12.11 -13.83
CA ALA A 358 0.71 10.84 -14.26
C ALA A 358 0.05 10.14 -13.08
N ILE A 359 -1.21 9.75 -13.23
CA ILE A 359 -1.98 8.98 -12.23
C ILE A 359 -1.91 7.52 -12.62
N PRO A 360 -1.50 6.60 -11.72
CA PRO A 360 -1.49 5.17 -12.01
C PRO A 360 -2.90 4.63 -12.21
N THR A 361 -3.06 3.66 -13.12
CA THR A 361 -4.31 2.90 -13.24
C THR A 361 -4.58 2.09 -11.97
N CYS A 362 -5.85 1.84 -11.68
CA CYS A 362 -6.23 0.93 -10.59
C CYS A 362 -5.79 -0.50 -10.90
N ALA A 363 -5.63 -1.32 -9.86
CA ALA A 363 -5.49 -2.76 -10.02
C ALA A 363 -6.75 -3.38 -10.67
N PRO A 364 -6.64 -4.56 -11.29
CA PRO A 364 -7.81 -5.24 -11.84
C PRO A 364 -8.90 -5.42 -10.78
N LEU A 365 -10.16 -5.14 -11.17
CA LEU A 365 -11.33 -5.31 -10.30
C LEU A 365 -11.42 -6.77 -9.82
N VAL A 366 -11.48 -6.96 -8.52
CA VAL A 366 -11.66 -8.27 -7.88
C VAL A 366 -13.15 -8.54 -7.71
N ALA A 367 -13.66 -9.53 -8.43
CA ALA A 367 -15.05 -9.98 -8.34
C ALA A 367 -15.11 -11.51 -8.43
N ALA A 368 -16.16 -12.09 -7.86
CA ALA A 368 -16.41 -13.53 -7.95
C ALA A 368 -16.91 -13.94 -9.34
N ASP A 369 -16.76 -15.22 -9.66
CA ASP A 369 -17.35 -15.79 -10.86
C ASP A 369 -18.88 -15.63 -10.83
N GLN A 370 -19.43 -15.22 -11.98
CA GLN A 370 -20.86 -15.09 -12.20
C GLN A 370 -21.38 -16.27 -13.01
N SER A 371 -22.61 -16.68 -12.75
CA SER A 371 -23.34 -17.58 -13.63
C SER A 371 -23.86 -16.76 -14.81
N LEU A 372 -23.29 -16.99 -15.98
CA LEU A 372 -23.54 -16.18 -17.18
C LEU A 372 -24.32 -17.01 -18.23
N PRO A 373 -25.32 -16.43 -18.91
CA PRO A 373 -26.12 -17.14 -19.92
C PRO A 373 -25.33 -17.67 -21.10
N LEU A 374 -24.26 -16.97 -21.49
CA LEU A 374 -23.36 -17.35 -22.56
C LEU A 374 -21.92 -17.35 -22.06
N ASP A 375 -21.08 -18.24 -22.62
CA ASP A 375 -19.64 -18.15 -22.36
C ASP A 375 -19.12 -16.74 -22.71
N PRO A 376 -18.30 -16.11 -21.85
CA PRO A 376 -17.85 -14.74 -22.07
C PRO A 376 -17.09 -14.54 -23.37
N TRP A 377 -16.23 -15.48 -23.80
CA TRP A 377 -15.53 -15.37 -25.07
C TRP A 377 -16.48 -15.44 -26.25
N VAL A 378 -17.47 -16.38 -26.19
CA VAL A 378 -18.52 -16.53 -27.21
C VAL A 378 -19.30 -15.23 -27.35
N LEU A 379 -19.78 -14.66 -26.22
CA LEU A 379 -20.50 -13.39 -26.24
C LEU A 379 -19.65 -12.26 -26.85
N GLY A 380 -18.40 -12.13 -26.44
CA GLY A 380 -17.48 -11.12 -26.96
C GLY A 380 -17.31 -11.23 -28.48
N PHE A 381 -17.12 -12.46 -28.99
CA PHE A 381 -16.99 -12.72 -30.42
C PHE A 381 -18.28 -12.35 -31.20
N LEU A 382 -19.45 -12.72 -30.66
CA LEU A 382 -20.75 -12.41 -31.29
C LEU A 382 -21.05 -10.90 -31.29
N LEU A 383 -20.72 -10.17 -30.21
CA LEU A 383 -20.83 -8.71 -30.17
C LEU A 383 -19.98 -8.05 -31.26
N GLY A 384 -18.76 -8.52 -31.46
CA GLY A 384 -17.89 -8.06 -32.56
C GLY A 384 -18.45 -8.38 -33.94
N CYS A 385 -19.09 -9.53 -34.12
CA CYS A 385 -19.75 -9.90 -35.38
C CYS A 385 -20.97 -9.02 -35.66
N ALA A 386 -21.81 -8.77 -34.64
CA ALA A 386 -23.01 -7.94 -34.77
C ALA A 386 -22.68 -6.50 -35.14
N ASP A 387 -21.66 -5.92 -34.52
CA ASP A 387 -21.17 -4.56 -34.77
C ASP A 387 -20.64 -4.42 -36.21
N ARG A 388 -19.86 -5.38 -36.72
CA ARG A 388 -19.39 -5.41 -38.10
C ARG A 388 -20.52 -5.62 -39.11
N GLY A 389 -21.58 -6.32 -38.74
CA GLY A 389 -22.78 -6.50 -39.53
C GLY A 389 -23.54 -5.20 -39.76
N ALA A 390 -23.67 -4.39 -38.74
CA ALA A 390 -24.28 -3.06 -38.78
C ALA A 390 -23.54 -2.11 -39.73
N ASP A 391 -22.20 -2.09 -39.70
CA ASP A 391 -21.37 -1.29 -40.60
C ASP A 391 -21.51 -1.70 -42.09
N ARG A 392 -21.67 -3.00 -42.38
CA ARG A 392 -21.85 -3.52 -43.74
C ARG A 392 -23.25 -3.31 -44.30
N GLY A 393 -24.26 -3.24 -43.43
CA GLY A 393 -25.63 -2.92 -43.80
C GLY A 393 -25.82 -1.49 -44.33
N ALA A 394 -25.00 -0.54 -43.85
CA ALA A 394 -24.99 0.82 -44.35
C ALA A 394 -24.49 0.97 -45.78
N ASP A 395 -23.71 0.01 -46.32
CA ASP A 395 -23.17 0.00 -47.69
C ASP A 395 -24.08 -0.72 -48.73
N ARG A 396 -25.07 -1.47 -48.27
CA ARG A 396 -26.01 -2.20 -49.13
C ARG A 396 -27.38 -1.52 -49.00
N GLY A 397 -27.80 -0.88 -50.12
CA GLY A 397 -29.08 -0.22 -50.20
C GLY A 397 -30.23 -1.07 -49.65
N ALA A 398 -31.30 -0.39 -49.22
CA ALA A 398 -32.41 -0.74 -48.37
C ALA A 398 -33.27 -2.01 -48.71
N ASP A 399 -32.75 -3.00 -49.44
CA ASP A 399 -33.52 -4.15 -49.90
C ASP A 399 -33.26 -5.48 -49.15
N GLN A 400 -32.53 -5.45 -48.04
CA GLN A 400 -32.55 -6.57 -47.10
C GLN A 400 -33.03 -6.05 -45.75
N GLU A 401 -34.28 -6.36 -45.40
CA GLU A 401 -34.79 -6.32 -44.04
C GLU A 401 -33.70 -6.95 -43.15
N SER A 402 -32.98 -6.10 -42.39
CA SER A 402 -32.20 -6.56 -41.25
C SER A 402 -33.23 -7.18 -40.33
N ASP A 403 -33.20 -8.50 -40.20
CA ASP A 403 -33.98 -9.29 -39.25
C ASP A 403 -33.57 -8.74 -37.85
N GLY A 404 -34.23 -7.65 -37.47
CA GLY A 404 -33.90 -6.85 -36.31
C GLY A 404 -34.15 -7.68 -35.07
N GLY A 405 -33.07 -8.16 -34.46
CA GLY A 405 -33.16 -8.70 -33.13
C GLY A 405 -32.81 -10.16 -32.92
N VAL A 406 -32.41 -10.89 -33.94
CA VAL A 406 -31.97 -12.29 -33.80
C VAL A 406 -30.46 -12.36 -33.52
N ALA A 407 -30.03 -13.29 -32.68
CA ALA A 407 -28.62 -13.57 -32.44
C ALA A 407 -27.88 -13.75 -33.77
N PRO A 408 -26.64 -13.27 -33.92
CA PRO A 408 -25.88 -13.45 -35.15
C PRO A 408 -25.58 -14.94 -35.36
N ARG A 409 -26.46 -15.63 -36.11
CA ARG A 409 -26.26 -17.04 -36.44
C ARG A 409 -25.10 -17.24 -37.39
N VAL A 410 -24.82 -16.26 -38.23
CA VAL A 410 -23.76 -16.34 -39.25
C VAL A 410 -22.53 -15.61 -38.74
N VAL A 411 -21.46 -16.37 -38.52
CA VAL A 411 -20.14 -15.83 -38.16
C VAL A 411 -19.32 -15.61 -39.43
N HIS A 412 -18.86 -14.39 -39.63
CA HIS A 412 -17.93 -14.00 -40.67
C HIS A 412 -16.51 -13.88 -40.11
N CYS A 413 -15.58 -14.64 -40.69
CA CYS A 413 -14.16 -14.57 -40.35
C CYS A 413 -13.28 -14.65 -41.60
N ALA A 414 -12.02 -14.26 -41.47
CA ALA A 414 -11.07 -14.48 -42.55
C ALA A 414 -10.91 -16.00 -42.80
N ALA A 415 -10.76 -16.39 -44.06
CA ALA A 415 -10.62 -17.81 -44.42
C ALA A 415 -9.44 -18.49 -43.70
N SER A 416 -8.36 -17.72 -43.43
CA SER A 416 -7.20 -18.18 -42.66
C SER A 416 -7.49 -18.48 -41.19
N ASP A 417 -8.50 -17.85 -40.62
CA ASP A 417 -8.81 -17.94 -39.17
C ASP A 417 -9.93 -18.94 -38.90
N ARG A 418 -10.67 -19.33 -39.93
CA ARG A 418 -11.89 -20.12 -39.82
C ARG A 418 -11.71 -21.41 -39.01
N GLU A 419 -10.71 -22.19 -39.32
CA GLU A 419 -10.47 -23.47 -38.65
C GLU A 419 -10.21 -23.28 -37.16
N TRP A 420 -9.42 -22.27 -36.81
CA TRP A 420 -9.12 -21.95 -35.42
C TRP A 420 -10.37 -21.47 -34.69
N VAL A 421 -11.13 -20.57 -35.29
CA VAL A 421 -12.36 -20.01 -34.68
C VAL A 421 -13.39 -21.11 -34.45
N MET A 422 -13.60 -21.99 -35.46
CA MET A 422 -14.54 -23.12 -35.33
C MET A 422 -14.13 -24.07 -34.18
N LYS A 423 -12.84 -24.40 -34.06
CA LYS A 423 -12.33 -25.24 -32.97
C LYS A 423 -12.54 -24.58 -31.61
N GLU A 424 -12.40 -23.26 -31.49
CA GLU A 424 -12.61 -22.56 -30.25
C GLU A 424 -14.08 -22.54 -29.83
N PHE A 425 -15.02 -22.36 -30.79
CA PHE A 425 -16.46 -22.49 -30.52
C PHE A 425 -16.84 -23.92 -30.08
N ASP A 426 -16.33 -24.95 -30.79
CA ASP A 426 -16.56 -26.35 -30.45
C ASP A 426 -16.00 -26.70 -29.06
N ARG A 427 -14.80 -26.20 -28.72
CA ARG A 427 -14.19 -26.34 -27.39
C ARG A 427 -15.05 -25.76 -26.28
N LEU A 428 -15.79 -24.69 -26.58
CA LEU A 428 -16.70 -24.00 -25.64
C LEU A 428 -18.13 -24.57 -25.66
N GLY A 429 -18.34 -25.68 -26.37
CA GLY A 429 -19.62 -26.41 -26.42
C GLY A 429 -20.67 -25.81 -27.34
N CYS A 430 -20.28 -24.91 -28.28
CA CYS A 430 -21.20 -24.35 -29.26
C CYS A 430 -21.34 -25.27 -30.46
N HIS A 431 -22.56 -25.48 -30.94
CA HIS A 431 -22.81 -26.26 -32.15
C HIS A 431 -22.47 -25.46 -33.43
N VAL A 432 -21.43 -25.89 -34.14
CA VAL A 432 -20.97 -25.24 -35.38
C VAL A 432 -21.54 -25.94 -36.60
N LEU A 433 -22.34 -25.22 -37.37
CA LEU A 433 -22.88 -25.71 -38.65
C LEU A 433 -22.00 -25.21 -39.80
N VAL A 434 -21.41 -26.15 -40.50
CA VAL A 434 -20.44 -25.84 -41.59
C VAL A 434 -21.17 -25.52 -42.88
N GLY A 435 -21.14 -24.24 -43.30
CA GLY A 435 -21.66 -23.81 -44.61
C GLY A 435 -20.66 -23.98 -45.73
N ALA A 436 -21.15 -23.91 -46.99
CA ALA A 436 -20.36 -24.11 -48.21
C ALA A 436 -19.33 -22.98 -48.49
N ARG A 437 -19.41 -21.83 -47.86
CA ARG A 437 -18.50 -20.69 -48.06
C ARG A 437 -17.32 -20.74 -47.13
N ALA A 438 -16.15 -20.39 -47.61
CA ALA A 438 -14.90 -20.44 -46.86
C ALA A 438 -14.77 -19.33 -45.79
N ASP A 439 -15.55 -18.25 -45.93
CA ASP A 439 -15.48 -17.04 -45.11
C ASP A 439 -16.56 -16.96 -44.02
N ARG A 440 -17.42 -17.99 -43.88
CA ARG A 440 -18.52 -18.01 -42.93
C ARG A 440 -18.92 -19.41 -42.49
N PHE A 441 -19.52 -19.51 -41.30
CA PHE A 441 -20.20 -20.67 -40.75
C PHE A 441 -21.38 -20.22 -39.88
N GLU A 442 -22.23 -21.14 -39.51
CA GLU A 442 -23.42 -20.84 -38.67
C GLU A 442 -23.23 -21.46 -37.28
N LEU A 443 -23.84 -20.82 -36.30
CA LEU A 443 -23.92 -21.30 -34.93
C LEU A 443 -25.38 -21.55 -34.57
N ASP A 444 -25.62 -22.61 -33.79
CA ASP A 444 -26.95 -23.00 -33.33
C ASP A 444 -27.02 -23.01 -31.81
N GLY A 445 -28.22 -22.78 -31.26
CA GLY A 445 -28.49 -22.87 -29.81
C GLY A 445 -28.05 -21.67 -28.97
N LEU A 446 -27.76 -20.51 -29.56
CA LEU A 446 -27.34 -19.30 -28.86
C LEU A 446 -28.45 -18.25 -28.68
N GLU A 447 -29.62 -18.49 -29.31
CA GLU A 447 -30.73 -17.53 -29.40
C GLU A 447 -31.30 -17.17 -28.03
N ASP A 448 -31.51 -18.16 -27.17
CA ASP A 448 -32.11 -17.96 -25.84
C ASP A 448 -31.22 -17.04 -24.97
N GLY A 449 -29.92 -17.31 -24.92
CA GLY A 449 -28.97 -16.46 -24.17
C GLY A 449 -28.85 -15.04 -24.73
N TRP A 450 -28.92 -14.87 -26.06
CA TRP A 450 -28.88 -13.56 -26.70
C TRP A 450 -30.14 -12.75 -26.41
N LEU A 451 -31.33 -13.41 -26.40
CA LEU A 451 -32.60 -12.79 -26.06
C LEU A 451 -32.67 -12.44 -24.57
N GLU A 452 -32.20 -13.33 -23.69
CA GLU A 452 -32.16 -13.09 -22.25
C GLU A 452 -31.33 -11.84 -21.92
N LEU A 453 -30.24 -11.59 -22.66
CA LEU A 453 -29.39 -10.43 -22.48
C LEU A 453 -29.92 -9.14 -23.14
N ASP A 454 -31.08 -9.16 -23.79
CA ASP A 454 -31.71 -8.04 -24.52
C ASP A 454 -30.79 -7.38 -25.57
N LEU A 455 -29.91 -8.17 -26.19
CA LEU A 455 -28.92 -7.69 -27.16
C LEU A 455 -29.53 -7.46 -28.57
N HIS A 456 -30.73 -7.99 -28.78
CA HIS A 456 -31.50 -7.76 -30.01
C HIS A 456 -31.99 -6.31 -30.16
N ARG A 457 -32.11 -5.57 -29.06
CA ARG A 457 -32.55 -4.17 -29.06
C ARG A 457 -31.39 -3.18 -28.98
N ARG A 458 -30.38 -3.51 -28.19
CA ARG A 458 -29.24 -2.63 -27.94
C ARG A 458 -27.94 -3.41 -27.86
N LEU A 459 -27.03 -3.13 -28.78
CA LEU A 459 -25.71 -3.74 -28.77
C LEU A 459 -24.85 -3.08 -27.69
N ARG A 460 -24.64 -3.77 -26.58
CA ARG A 460 -23.89 -3.30 -25.40
C ARG A 460 -23.25 -4.48 -24.67
N VAL A 461 -22.28 -4.20 -23.83
CA VAL A 461 -21.78 -5.20 -22.88
C VAL A 461 -22.78 -5.29 -21.71
N PRO A 462 -23.36 -6.49 -21.42
CA PRO A 462 -24.28 -6.62 -20.30
C PRO A 462 -23.62 -6.42 -18.96
N SER A 463 -24.33 -5.82 -17.98
CA SER A 463 -23.79 -5.49 -16.67
C SER A 463 -23.26 -6.69 -15.89
N ALA A 464 -23.86 -7.86 -15.99
CA ALA A 464 -23.39 -9.09 -15.36
C ALA A 464 -21.97 -9.46 -15.82
N TYR A 465 -21.64 -9.23 -17.09
CA TYR A 465 -20.31 -9.50 -17.64
C TYR A 465 -19.29 -8.42 -17.25
N LEU A 466 -19.72 -7.17 -17.05
CA LEU A 466 -18.86 -6.11 -16.54
C LEU A 466 -18.43 -6.37 -15.08
N ARG A 467 -19.25 -7.10 -14.32
CA ARG A 467 -19.04 -7.44 -12.90
C ARG A 467 -18.65 -8.90 -12.67
N GLY A 468 -18.40 -9.67 -13.72
CA GLY A 468 -17.84 -11.02 -13.63
C GLY A 468 -16.42 -11.04 -13.08
N SER A 469 -15.84 -12.22 -12.86
CA SER A 469 -14.45 -12.36 -12.43
C SER A 469 -13.47 -11.78 -13.45
N ALA A 470 -12.22 -11.57 -13.04
CA ALA A 470 -11.18 -11.07 -13.93
C ALA A 470 -10.98 -11.97 -15.15
N GLU A 471 -11.11 -13.30 -14.96
CA GLU A 471 -11.01 -14.28 -16.06
C GLU A 471 -12.20 -14.19 -17.01
N GLN A 472 -13.42 -14.05 -16.51
CA GLN A 472 -14.63 -13.89 -17.32
C GLN A 472 -14.59 -12.60 -18.14
N ARG A 473 -14.19 -11.47 -17.53
CA ARG A 473 -14.02 -10.19 -18.24
C ARG A 473 -12.93 -10.28 -19.31
N LEU A 474 -11.79 -10.90 -18.98
CA LEU A 474 -10.71 -11.09 -19.92
C LEU A 474 -11.17 -11.96 -21.12
N ALA A 475 -11.88 -13.04 -20.85
CA ALA A 475 -12.39 -13.91 -21.93
C ALA A 475 -13.33 -13.14 -22.87
N LEU A 476 -14.20 -12.27 -22.35
CA LEU A 476 -15.08 -11.44 -23.18
C LEU A 476 -14.29 -10.44 -24.03
N VAL A 477 -13.28 -9.77 -23.44
CA VAL A 477 -12.38 -8.88 -24.19
C VAL A 477 -11.66 -9.66 -25.29
N GLN A 478 -11.18 -10.86 -25.00
CA GLN A 478 -10.49 -11.71 -25.98
C GLN A 478 -11.42 -12.09 -27.14
N GLY A 479 -12.68 -12.44 -26.86
CA GLY A 479 -13.68 -12.71 -27.91
C GLY A 479 -13.91 -11.50 -28.82
N LEU A 480 -14.11 -10.31 -28.25
CA LEU A 480 -14.24 -9.05 -28.98
C LEU A 480 -13.01 -8.78 -29.86
N MET A 481 -11.81 -8.97 -29.30
CA MET A 481 -10.55 -8.74 -30.01
C MET A 481 -10.33 -9.76 -31.13
N ASP A 482 -10.65 -11.03 -30.88
CA ASP A 482 -10.50 -12.09 -31.88
C ASP A 482 -11.44 -11.87 -33.06
N CYS A 483 -12.68 -11.41 -32.83
CA CYS A 483 -13.59 -11.05 -33.90
C CYS A 483 -13.21 -9.73 -34.57
N ALA A 484 -13.33 -8.61 -33.86
CA ALA A 484 -13.39 -7.27 -34.44
C ALA A 484 -12.12 -6.41 -34.22
N GLY A 485 -11.20 -6.85 -33.36
CA GLY A 485 -10.00 -6.06 -33.05
C GLY A 485 -8.87 -6.24 -34.03
N ASP A 486 -7.99 -5.25 -34.05
CA ASP A 486 -6.72 -5.26 -34.78
C ASP A 486 -5.55 -5.06 -33.81
N VAL A 487 -4.37 -5.57 -34.18
CA VAL A 487 -3.13 -5.41 -33.43
C VAL A 487 -2.07 -4.84 -34.36
N ASP A 488 -1.49 -3.70 -33.99
CA ASP A 488 -0.42 -3.12 -34.78
C ASP A 488 0.95 -3.79 -34.49
N ARG A 489 1.95 -3.47 -35.32
CA ARG A 489 3.32 -3.99 -35.20
C ARG A 489 4.01 -3.61 -33.87
N HIS A 490 3.45 -2.70 -33.10
CA HIS A 490 3.96 -2.24 -31.82
C HIS A 490 3.21 -2.84 -30.63
N GLY A 491 2.30 -3.80 -30.87
CA GLY A 491 1.54 -4.47 -29.83
C GLY A 491 0.39 -3.64 -29.26
N ARG A 492 -0.07 -2.60 -29.98
CA ARG A 492 -1.23 -1.82 -29.60
C ARG A 492 -2.47 -2.47 -30.17
N TYR A 493 -3.37 -2.86 -29.29
CA TYR A 493 -4.69 -3.37 -29.66
C TYR A 493 -5.62 -2.21 -29.95
N ARG A 494 -6.40 -2.34 -31.02
CA ARG A 494 -7.39 -1.34 -31.44
C ARG A 494 -8.63 -2.03 -31.98
N TRP A 495 -9.76 -1.41 -31.75
CA TRP A 495 -10.97 -1.68 -32.51
C TRP A 495 -11.84 -0.44 -32.62
N SER A 496 -12.76 -0.49 -33.57
CA SER A 496 -13.67 0.60 -33.87
C SER A 496 -15.10 0.06 -33.86
N THR A 497 -16.02 0.82 -33.29
CA THR A 497 -17.46 0.53 -33.28
C THR A 497 -18.25 1.80 -33.61
N SER A 498 -19.36 1.64 -34.31
CA SER A 498 -20.34 2.72 -34.54
C SER A 498 -21.27 2.93 -33.35
N THR A 499 -21.33 1.97 -32.41
CA THR A 499 -22.23 1.96 -31.25
C THR A 499 -21.54 2.51 -30.02
N ILE A 500 -21.99 3.66 -29.52
CA ILE A 500 -21.39 4.35 -28.37
C ILE A 500 -21.51 3.54 -27.08
N GLU A 501 -22.63 2.85 -26.87
CA GLU A 501 -22.87 2.00 -25.70
C GLU A 501 -21.89 0.82 -25.66
N LEU A 502 -21.61 0.22 -26.82
CA LEU A 502 -20.61 -0.83 -26.93
C LEU A 502 -19.21 -0.28 -26.66
N ALA A 503 -18.88 0.91 -27.18
CA ALA A 503 -17.60 1.55 -26.96
C ALA A 503 -17.33 1.81 -25.47
N HIS A 504 -18.33 2.35 -24.74
CA HIS A 504 -18.23 2.55 -23.30
C HIS A 504 -18.09 1.24 -22.52
N GLY A 505 -18.87 0.20 -22.87
CA GLY A 505 -18.76 -1.11 -22.24
C GLY A 505 -17.38 -1.74 -22.42
N ILE A 506 -16.81 -1.62 -23.62
CA ILE A 506 -15.45 -2.11 -23.91
C ILE A 506 -14.39 -1.34 -23.10
N ARG A 507 -14.52 -0.02 -23.03
CA ARG A 507 -13.62 0.80 -22.22
C ARG A 507 -13.70 0.43 -20.74
N GLU A 508 -14.91 0.24 -20.21
CA GLU A 508 -15.10 -0.20 -18.82
C GLU A 508 -14.48 -1.57 -18.56
N LEU A 509 -14.66 -2.55 -19.46
CA LEU A 509 -14.01 -3.87 -19.35
C LEU A 509 -12.49 -3.76 -19.26
N LEU A 510 -11.88 -2.94 -20.11
CA LEU A 510 -10.44 -2.76 -20.15
C LEU A 510 -9.92 -2.03 -18.91
N SER A 511 -10.63 -0.99 -18.46
CA SER A 511 -10.31 -0.28 -17.22
C SER A 511 -10.45 -1.20 -16.01
N ALA A 512 -11.48 -2.07 -15.99
CA ALA A 512 -11.64 -3.10 -14.96
C ALA A 512 -10.57 -4.20 -14.99
N GLN A 513 -9.76 -4.29 -16.05
CA GLN A 513 -8.55 -5.11 -16.14
C GLN A 513 -7.26 -4.33 -15.80
N GLY A 514 -7.37 -3.09 -15.31
CA GLY A 514 -6.22 -2.25 -14.98
C GLY A 514 -5.50 -1.64 -16.19
N CYS A 515 -6.15 -1.60 -17.35
CA CYS A 515 -5.54 -1.07 -18.57
C CYS A 515 -5.88 0.40 -18.78
N ALA A 516 -4.88 1.23 -19.06
CA ALA A 516 -5.10 2.58 -19.57
C ALA A 516 -5.57 2.50 -21.04
N THR A 517 -6.68 3.16 -21.33
CA THR A 517 -7.30 3.16 -22.67
C THR A 517 -7.32 4.58 -23.23
N THR A 518 -7.40 4.67 -24.56
CA THR A 518 -7.76 5.92 -25.25
C THR A 518 -8.99 5.67 -26.09
N MET A 519 -9.97 6.56 -26.03
CA MET A 519 -11.18 6.49 -26.84
C MET A 519 -11.33 7.81 -27.62
N GLN A 520 -11.43 7.69 -28.94
CA GLN A 520 -11.54 8.84 -29.82
C GLN A 520 -12.65 8.65 -30.85
N ARG A 521 -13.38 9.71 -31.12
CA ARG A 521 -14.38 9.73 -32.19
C ARG A 521 -13.68 10.04 -33.52
N ARG A 522 -13.79 9.13 -34.51
CA ARG A 522 -13.23 9.31 -35.85
C ARG A 522 -14.33 9.50 -36.89
N TYR A 523 -14.11 10.47 -37.76
CA TYR A 523 -14.95 10.70 -38.93
C TYR A 523 -14.29 10.00 -40.11
N LEU A 524 -14.96 9.01 -40.69
CA LEU A 524 -14.49 8.28 -41.85
C LEU A 524 -15.13 8.87 -43.10
N SER A 525 -14.40 8.89 -44.20
CA SER A 525 -14.93 9.16 -45.53
C SER A 525 -14.54 8.05 -46.49
N HIS A 526 -15.43 7.62 -47.35
CA HIS A 526 -15.15 6.66 -48.39
C HIS A 526 -15.59 7.24 -49.73
N GLU A 527 -14.69 7.31 -50.67
CA GLU A 527 -14.92 7.90 -52.01
C GLU A 527 -15.53 9.32 -51.96
N GLY A 528 -15.14 10.14 -50.96
CA GLY A 528 -15.64 11.49 -50.80
C GLY A 528 -16.99 11.62 -50.06
N HIS A 529 -17.64 10.52 -49.72
CA HIS A 529 -18.89 10.51 -48.95
C HIS A 529 -18.60 10.36 -47.42
N PRO A 530 -19.17 11.24 -46.57
CA PRO A 530 -19.01 11.10 -45.11
C PRO A 530 -19.76 9.83 -44.65
N ARG A 531 -19.07 9.01 -43.87
CA ARG A 531 -19.66 7.88 -43.14
C ARG A 531 -20.06 8.31 -41.73
N PRO A 532 -20.95 7.56 -41.05
CA PRO A 532 -21.19 7.74 -39.61
C PRO A 532 -19.88 7.69 -38.84
N PRO A 533 -19.71 8.56 -37.82
CA PRO A 533 -18.51 8.54 -37.02
C PRO A 533 -18.39 7.23 -36.27
N VAL A 534 -17.17 6.72 -36.12
CA VAL A 534 -16.86 5.54 -35.31
C VAL A 534 -16.07 5.93 -34.07
N TRP A 535 -16.25 5.16 -33.03
CA TRP A 535 -15.46 5.25 -31.81
C TRP A 535 -14.28 4.29 -31.90
N GLU A 536 -13.07 4.83 -31.97
CA GLU A 536 -11.85 4.03 -31.93
C GLU A 536 -11.35 3.94 -30.49
N ILE A 537 -11.22 2.70 -29.99
CA ILE A 537 -10.65 2.40 -28.68
C ILE A 537 -9.27 1.78 -28.92
N ALA A 538 -8.27 2.27 -28.22
CA ALA A 538 -6.92 1.75 -28.30
C ALA A 538 -6.34 1.51 -26.91
N VAL A 539 -5.61 0.39 -26.77
CA VAL A 539 -5.04 -0.07 -25.51
C VAL A 539 -3.74 -0.81 -25.75
N ARG A 540 -2.84 -0.75 -24.78
CA ARG A 540 -1.72 -1.67 -24.64
C ARG A 540 -1.88 -2.43 -23.34
N SER A 541 -1.60 -3.72 -23.37
CA SER A 541 -1.73 -4.59 -22.19
C SER A 541 -0.62 -5.61 -22.15
N ARG A 542 -0.15 -5.93 -20.95
CA ARG A 542 0.75 -7.07 -20.70
C ARG A 542 -0.02 -8.38 -20.77
N THR A 543 -1.27 -8.35 -20.36
CA THR A 543 -2.17 -9.49 -20.45
C THR A 543 -2.57 -9.64 -21.93
N GLY A 544 -2.46 -10.84 -22.48
CA GLY A 544 -2.88 -11.12 -23.86
C GLY A 544 -4.37 -10.88 -24.04
N LEU A 545 -4.73 -9.82 -24.75
CA LEU A 545 -6.13 -9.44 -25.01
C LEU A 545 -6.75 -10.19 -26.19
N ALA A 546 -6.06 -11.15 -26.79
CA ALA A 546 -6.54 -12.00 -27.86
C ALA A 546 -6.09 -13.44 -27.63
N ARG A 547 -6.88 -14.41 -28.08
CA ARG A 547 -6.53 -15.84 -28.12
C ARG A 547 -6.05 -16.27 -29.52
N MET A 548 -6.52 -15.60 -30.54
CA MET A 548 -6.20 -15.91 -31.93
C MET A 548 -4.70 -15.74 -32.20
N PRO A 549 -3.96 -16.78 -32.69
CA PRO A 549 -2.49 -16.77 -32.74
C PRO A 549 -1.88 -15.57 -33.50
N ARG A 550 -2.50 -15.11 -34.58
CA ARG A 550 -2.01 -13.97 -35.37
C ARG A 550 -2.22 -12.62 -34.67
N LYS A 551 -3.08 -12.57 -33.64
CA LYS A 551 -3.38 -11.37 -32.83
C LYS A 551 -2.71 -11.39 -31.47
N VAL A 552 -2.06 -12.49 -31.09
CA VAL A 552 -1.28 -12.57 -29.86
C VAL A 552 0.01 -11.80 -30.08
N CYS A 553 0.16 -10.70 -29.34
CA CYS A 553 1.42 -9.98 -29.32
C CYS A 553 2.47 -10.78 -28.56
N SER A 554 3.68 -10.87 -29.11
CA SER A 554 4.82 -11.34 -28.36
C SER A 554 5.07 -10.35 -27.20
N ALA A 555 5.30 -10.88 -25.99
CA ALA A 555 5.60 -10.09 -24.79
C ALA A 555 6.85 -9.21 -24.91
N ASP A 556 7.61 -9.33 -26.02
CA ASP A 556 8.83 -8.58 -26.34
C ASP A 556 8.59 -7.23 -27.03
N ALA A 557 7.36 -6.88 -27.39
CA ALA A 557 7.03 -5.53 -27.82
C ALA A 557 7.41 -4.55 -26.72
N ARG A 558 8.33 -3.60 -27.02
CA ARG A 558 8.88 -2.62 -26.08
C ARG A 558 7.76 -1.99 -25.23
N TRP A 559 7.60 -2.54 -24.01
CA TRP A 559 6.63 -2.04 -23.07
C TRP A 559 7.15 -0.71 -22.49
N HIS A 560 6.46 0.38 -22.79
CA HIS A 560 6.71 1.65 -22.15
C HIS A 560 5.74 1.82 -20.96
N ARG A 561 6.23 2.36 -19.86
CA ARG A 561 5.51 2.55 -18.58
C ARG A 561 4.31 3.46 -18.68
N ASP A 562 4.32 4.38 -19.65
CA ASP A 562 3.21 5.30 -19.93
C ASP A 562 1.88 4.61 -20.25
N HIS A 563 1.88 3.27 -20.37
CA HIS A 563 0.69 2.48 -20.71
C HIS A 563 -0.14 2.05 -19.48
N GLU A 564 0.37 2.28 -18.28
CA GLU A 564 -0.32 1.99 -17.01
C GLU A 564 -0.65 3.29 -16.24
N THR A 565 -0.67 4.42 -16.92
CA THR A 565 -0.95 5.72 -16.30
C THR A 565 -1.86 6.58 -17.18
N HIS A 566 -2.64 7.43 -16.53
CA HIS A 566 -3.36 8.54 -17.16
C HIS A 566 -2.62 9.83 -16.89
N PHE A 567 -2.24 10.54 -17.93
CA PHE A 567 -1.62 11.86 -17.78
C PHE A 567 -2.68 12.93 -17.54
N VAL A 568 -2.40 13.88 -16.65
CA VAL A 568 -3.13 15.13 -16.57
C VAL A 568 -2.68 15.98 -17.74
N VAL A 569 -3.61 16.31 -18.64
CA VAL A 569 -3.31 17.07 -19.88
C VAL A 569 -3.72 18.52 -19.81
N ASP A 570 -4.75 18.84 -19.02
CA ASP A 570 -5.18 20.19 -18.77
C ASP A 570 -5.86 20.33 -17.40
N VAL A 571 -5.71 21.49 -16.76
CA VAL A 571 -6.40 21.84 -15.51
C VAL A 571 -6.82 23.30 -15.60
N ARG A 572 -8.11 23.54 -15.67
CA ARG A 572 -8.65 24.89 -15.87
C ARG A 572 -9.70 25.24 -14.82
N PRO A 573 -9.68 26.48 -14.31
CA PRO A 573 -10.67 26.94 -13.34
C PRO A 573 -12.06 26.99 -13.99
N VAL A 574 -13.07 26.59 -13.23
CA VAL A 574 -14.49 26.64 -13.62
C VAL A 574 -15.32 27.32 -12.53
N PRO A 575 -16.52 27.82 -12.86
CA PRO A 575 -17.44 28.31 -11.84
C PRO A 575 -17.65 27.28 -10.74
N SER A 576 -17.81 27.73 -9.48
CA SER A 576 -18.08 26.86 -8.35
C SER A 576 -19.30 25.98 -8.60
N VAL A 577 -19.15 24.69 -8.41
CA VAL A 577 -20.23 23.71 -8.44
C VAL A 577 -20.37 23.07 -7.06
N PRO A 578 -21.54 22.51 -6.71
CA PRO A 578 -21.69 21.74 -5.49
C PRO A 578 -20.77 20.53 -5.50
N VAL A 579 -19.96 20.39 -4.46
CA VAL A 579 -18.97 19.31 -4.31
C VAL A 579 -19.16 18.56 -3.00
N ARG A 580 -18.71 17.32 -2.94
CA ARG A 580 -18.83 16.45 -1.77
C ARG A 580 -17.61 15.56 -1.63
N CYS A 581 -17.34 15.09 -0.42
CA CYS A 581 -16.24 14.18 -0.13
C CYS A 581 -16.74 12.90 0.54
N VAL A 582 -16.06 11.80 0.27
CA VAL A 582 -16.27 10.51 0.92
C VAL A 582 -14.99 10.09 1.66
N GLN A 583 -15.16 9.42 2.79
CA GLN A 583 -14.11 8.73 3.51
C GLN A 583 -14.33 7.22 3.32
N VAL A 584 -13.30 6.53 2.85
CA VAL A 584 -13.24 5.09 2.66
C VAL A 584 -12.11 4.48 3.45
#